data_a9a725d97d5f1d412943375f53d141b8
#
_entry.id   a9a725d97d5f1d412943375f53d141b8
#
_cell.length_a   1.000
_cell.length_b   1.000
_cell.length_c   1.000
_cell.angle_alpha   90.00
_cell.angle_beta   90.00
_cell.angle_gamma   90.00
#
_symmetry.space_group_name_H-M   'P 1'
#
loop_
_entity.id
_entity.type
_entity.pdbx_description
1 polymer ?
#
loop_
_entity_poly.entity_id
_entity_poly.type
_entity_poly.pdbx_seq_one_letter_code
_entity_poly.pdbx_strand_id
1 'polypeptide(L)'
;MMSTHVRASRRGQRGVSLFGLLFWAIIIGAGAYVVLRVFPTVNEFLTIRSTVQKIAAASPATVAEARVAFDRQKDVEYSISSISGKDLDITKQNEKVVISFAYDKEIALYGPVYLLIKYEGSSSTK
;
A
#
# COMPACT_ATOMS: atom_id res chain seq x y z
N MET A 1 -49.82 -14.17 -48.43
CA MET A 1 -49.07 -14.66 -47.25
C MET A 1 -47.71 -14.21 -47.22
N MET A 2 -47.48 -13.30 -46.42
CA MET A 2 -46.15 -12.73 -46.27
C MET A 2 -45.58 -13.15 -44.99
N SER A 3 -44.49 -13.83 -45.05
CA SER A 3 -43.74 -14.10 -43.84
C SER A 3 -42.63 -13.09 -43.73
N THR A 4 -42.76 -12.26 -42.80
CA THR A 4 -41.72 -11.30 -42.53
C THR A 4 -40.70 -11.94 -41.59
N HIS A 5 -39.59 -12.21 -42.14
CA HIS A 5 -38.49 -12.72 -41.31
C HIS A 5 -37.74 -11.55 -40.73
N VAL A 6 -38.05 -11.28 -39.53
CA VAL A 6 -37.27 -10.31 -38.80
C VAL A 6 -35.97 -10.99 -38.39
N ARG A 7 -34.95 -10.66 -39.09
CA ARG A 7 -33.64 -11.15 -38.69
C ARG A 7 -33.05 -10.21 -37.67
N ALA A 8 -33.03 -10.66 -36.46
CA ALA A 8 -32.31 -9.93 -35.46
C ALA A 8 -30.82 -10.05 -35.77
N SER A 9 -30.26 -8.97 -36.16
CA SER A 9 -28.84 -8.93 -36.46
C SER A 9 -28.08 -8.89 -35.17
N ARG A 10 -27.53 -10.00 -34.81
CA ARG A 10 -26.70 -10.09 -33.58
C ARG A 10 -25.22 -10.06 -33.89
N ARG A 11 -24.87 -9.76 -35.10
CA ARG A 11 -23.52 -9.94 -35.54
C ARG A 11 -22.51 -8.95 -34.94
N GLY A 12 -22.97 -7.77 -34.59
CA GLY A 12 -22.05 -6.72 -34.16
C GLY A 12 -21.44 -6.94 -32.79
N GLN A 13 -22.03 -7.82 -31.99
CA GLN A 13 -21.60 -7.95 -30.59
C GLN A 13 -20.50 -8.97 -30.37
N ARG A 14 -20.39 -9.98 -31.21
CA ARG A 14 -19.42 -11.04 -30.99
C ARG A 14 -17.98 -10.60 -31.24
N GLY A 15 -17.73 -9.87 -32.33
CA GLY A 15 -16.39 -9.38 -32.64
C GLY A 15 -15.89 -8.40 -31.60
N VAL A 16 -16.77 -7.47 -31.21
CA VAL A 16 -16.43 -6.51 -30.17
C VAL A 16 -16.23 -7.23 -28.84
N SER A 17 -17.04 -8.26 -28.59
CA SER A 17 -16.93 -9.02 -27.35
C SER A 17 -15.58 -9.71 -27.20
N LEU A 18 -15.02 -10.25 -28.30
CA LEU A 18 -13.73 -10.92 -28.22
C LEU A 18 -12.60 -9.96 -27.90
N PHE A 19 -12.52 -8.82 -28.60
CA PHE A 19 -11.51 -7.82 -28.31
C PHE A 19 -11.76 -7.16 -26.95
N GLY A 20 -13.02 -6.92 -26.61
CA GLY A 20 -13.36 -6.37 -25.31
C GLY A 20 -12.98 -7.30 -24.18
N LEU A 21 -13.23 -8.61 -24.36
CA LEU A 21 -12.86 -9.60 -23.36
C LEU A 21 -11.35 -9.66 -23.17
N LEU A 22 -10.61 -9.65 -24.27
CA LEU A 22 -9.15 -9.68 -24.21
C LEU A 22 -8.62 -8.41 -23.55
N PHE A 23 -9.17 -7.25 -23.90
CA PHE A 23 -8.77 -5.97 -23.32
C PHE A 23 -9.02 -5.95 -21.82
N TRP A 24 -10.20 -6.39 -21.38
CA TRP A 24 -10.52 -6.45 -19.97
C TRP A 24 -9.66 -7.47 -19.22
N ALA A 25 -9.37 -8.60 -19.87
CA ALA A 25 -8.49 -9.59 -19.27
C ALA A 25 -7.09 -9.00 -18.99
N ILE A 26 -6.57 -8.23 -19.93
CA ILE A 26 -5.26 -7.58 -19.76
C ILE A 26 -5.31 -6.56 -18.62
N ILE A 27 -6.37 -5.75 -18.57
CA ILE A 27 -6.52 -4.73 -17.52
C ILE A 27 -6.64 -5.38 -16.15
N ILE A 28 -7.47 -6.40 -16.03
CA ILE A 28 -7.65 -7.11 -14.77
C ILE A 28 -6.35 -7.79 -14.33
N GLY A 29 -5.66 -8.44 -15.27
CA GLY A 29 -4.39 -9.07 -14.99
C GLY A 29 -3.32 -8.08 -14.56
N ALA A 30 -3.23 -6.94 -15.23
CA ALA A 30 -2.28 -5.89 -14.87
C ALA A 30 -2.62 -5.31 -13.50
N GLY A 31 -3.91 -5.07 -13.24
CA GLY A 31 -4.34 -4.58 -11.94
C GLY A 31 -4.02 -5.55 -10.82
N ALA A 32 -4.29 -6.84 -11.04
CA ALA A 32 -3.96 -7.86 -10.06
C ALA A 32 -2.45 -7.93 -9.78
N TYR A 33 -1.64 -7.81 -10.83
CA TYR A 33 -0.19 -7.81 -10.70
C TYR A 33 0.27 -6.64 -9.83
N VAL A 34 -0.25 -5.45 -10.09
CA VAL A 34 0.10 -4.25 -9.31
C VAL A 34 -0.32 -4.44 -7.85
N VAL A 35 -1.53 -4.95 -7.60
CA VAL A 35 -2.01 -5.19 -6.25
C VAL A 35 -1.10 -6.16 -5.52
N LEU A 36 -0.69 -7.24 -6.16
CA LEU A 36 0.20 -8.21 -5.54
C LEU A 36 1.57 -7.62 -5.21
N ARG A 37 2.04 -6.68 -6.02
CA ARG A 37 3.31 -6.00 -5.75
C ARG A 37 3.19 -4.96 -4.65
N VAL A 38 2.07 -4.26 -4.59
CA VAL A 38 1.85 -3.18 -3.63
C VAL A 38 1.44 -3.72 -2.27
N PHE A 39 0.73 -4.84 -2.23
CA PHE A 39 0.16 -5.38 -1.00
C PHE A 39 1.18 -5.50 0.15
N PRO A 40 2.38 -6.09 -0.07
CA PRO A 40 3.35 -6.18 1.03
C PRO A 40 3.78 -4.82 1.56
N THR A 41 3.89 -3.80 0.71
CA THR A 41 4.30 -2.47 1.14
C THR A 41 3.23 -1.78 1.96
N VAL A 42 1.96 -1.99 1.60
CA VAL A 42 0.84 -1.46 2.40
C VAL A 42 0.79 -2.16 3.75
N ASN A 43 0.99 -3.47 3.77
CA ASN A 43 1.03 -4.22 5.02
C ASN A 43 2.17 -3.72 5.93
N GLU A 44 3.33 -3.47 5.35
CA GLU A 44 4.45 -2.89 6.10
C GLU A 44 4.09 -1.54 6.69
N PHE A 45 3.46 -0.67 5.89
CA PHE A 45 3.03 0.65 6.36
C PHE A 45 2.09 0.54 7.55
N LEU A 46 1.10 -0.35 7.47
CA LEU A 46 0.14 -0.53 8.55
C LEU A 46 0.82 -1.09 9.81
N THR A 47 1.78 -1.97 9.63
CA THR A 47 2.54 -2.52 10.75
C THR A 47 3.40 -1.44 11.41
N ILE A 48 4.07 -0.60 10.62
CA ILE A 48 4.86 0.51 11.16
C ILE A 48 3.96 1.46 11.92
N ARG A 49 2.82 1.82 11.35
CA ARG A 49 1.88 2.72 11.99
C ARG A 49 1.39 2.17 13.32
N SER A 50 1.03 0.90 13.34
CA SER A 50 0.59 0.23 14.56
C SER A 50 1.70 0.22 15.61
N THR A 51 2.93 -0.04 15.18
CA THR A 51 4.09 -0.08 16.06
C THR A 51 4.36 1.28 16.70
N VAL A 52 4.35 2.36 15.89
CA VAL A 52 4.59 3.70 16.46
C VAL A 52 3.47 4.11 17.39
N GLN A 53 2.22 3.69 17.12
CA GLN A 53 1.11 3.96 18.02
C GLN A 53 1.29 3.27 19.36
N LYS A 54 1.74 2.03 19.35
CA LYS A 54 2.00 1.29 20.59
C LYS A 54 3.14 1.91 21.40
N ILE A 55 4.21 2.32 20.73
CA ILE A 55 5.34 2.94 21.40
C ILE A 55 4.95 4.27 22.01
N ALA A 56 4.20 5.09 21.28
CA ALA A 56 3.74 6.37 21.80
C ALA A 56 2.80 6.19 22.97
N ALA A 57 1.93 5.17 22.93
CA ALA A 57 0.99 4.88 24.01
C ALA A 57 1.73 4.43 25.28
N ALA A 58 2.89 3.81 25.12
CA ALA A 58 3.71 3.39 26.26
C ALA A 58 4.44 4.55 26.93
N SER A 59 4.37 5.74 26.36
CA SER A 59 4.94 6.97 26.90
C SER A 59 6.43 6.81 27.25
N PRO A 60 7.29 6.56 26.26
CA PRO A 60 8.71 6.42 26.53
C PRO A 60 9.29 7.72 27.12
N ALA A 61 10.22 7.58 28.04
CA ALA A 61 10.78 8.73 28.75
C ALA A 61 11.67 9.59 27.85
N THR A 62 12.35 8.98 26.90
CA THR A 62 13.28 9.70 26.02
C THR A 62 13.08 9.30 24.56
N VAL A 63 13.57 10.16 23.67
CA VAL A 63 13.58 9.87 22.25
C VAL A 63 14.40 8.62 21.94
N ALA A 64 15.55 8.48 22.61
CA ALA A 64 16.40 7.31 22.41
C ALA A 64 15.69 6.02 22.80
N GLU A 65 14.94 6.05 23.89
CA GLU A 65 14.17 4.89 24.35
C GLU A 65 13.10 4.50 23.33
N ALA A 66 12.42 5.48 22.77
CA ALA A 66 11.41 5.22 21.74
C ALA A 66 12.04 4.59 20.50
N ARG A 67 13.20 5.05 20.08
CA ARG A 67 13.90 4.49 18.93
C ARG A 67 14.37 3.06 19.18
N VAL A 68 14.86 2.78 20.36
CA VAL A 68 15.26 1.42 20.71
C VAL A 68 14.05 0.50 20.74
N ALA A 69 12.92 0.97 21.24
CA ALA A 69 11.69 0.18 21.28
C ALA A 69 11.23 -0.16 19.85
N PHE A 70 11.33 0.79 18.93
CA PHE A 70 10.97 0.54 17.53
C PHE A 70 11.92 -0.50 16.91
N ASP A 71 13.21 -0.38 17.13
CA ASP A 71 14.19 -1.32 16.58
C ASP A 71 13.98 -2.74 17.13
N ARG A 72 13.60 -2.86 18.38
CA ARG A 72 13.26 -4.17 18.96
C ARG A 72 12.04 -4.77 18.29
N GLN A 73 11.02 -3.95 18.04
CA GLN A 73 9.82 -4.43 17.37
C GLN A 73 10.14 -4.81 15.93
N LYS A 74 11.00 -4.05 15.28
CA LYS A 74 11.44 -4.36 13.93
C LYS A 74 12.14 -5.71 13.84
N ASP A 75 12.94 -6.05 14.84
CA ASP A 75 13.61 -7.33 14.86
C ASP A 75 12.65 -8.51 14.98
N VAL A 76 11.49 -8.29 15.59
CA VAL A 76 10.45 -9.31 15.72
C VAL A 76 9.55 -9.34 14.50
N GLU A 77 9.24 -8.17 13.95
CA GLU A 77 8.36 -8.03 12.80
C GLU A 77 9.17 -7.93 11.51
N TYR A 78 9.31 -9.04 10.83
CA TYR A 78 10.10 -9.07 9.58
C TYR A 78 9.50 -8.23 8.47
N SER A 79 8.25 -7.85 8.58
CA SER A 79 7.60 -7.00 7.57
C SER A 79 8.13 -5.57 7.58
N ILE A 80 8.75 -5.13 8.67
CA ILE A 80 9.31 -3.79 8.75
C ILE A 80 10.76 -3.82 8.28
N SER A 81 11.00 -3.33 7.08
CA SER A 81 12.34 -3.33 6.49
C SER A 81 12.74 -1.99 5.88
N SER A 82 11.77 -1.10 5.65
CA SER A 82 12.02 0.16 4.94
C SER A 82 12.62 1.25 5.82
N ILE A 83 12.33 1.24 7.12
CA ILE A 83 12.84 2.25 8.05
C ILE A 83 13.30 1.58 9.33
N SER A 84 14.04 2.35 10.12
CA SER A 84 14.51 1.93 11.44
C SER A 84 14.24 3.04 12.45
N GLY A 85 14.57 2.81 13.71
CA GLY A 85 14.34 3.78 14.77
C GLY A 85 14.93 5.15 14.49
N LYS A 86 16.07 5.20 13.82
CA LYS A 86 16.74 6.46 13.48
C LYS A 86 15.98 7.29 12.46
N ASP A 87 15.09 6.66 11.70
CA ASP A 87 14.31 7.35 10.66
C ASP A 87 13.02 7.95 11.20
N LEU A 88 12.71 7.71 12.47
CA LEU A 88 11.52 8.25 13.10
C LEU A 88 11.75 9.69 13.54
N ASP A 89 10.73 10.51 13.33
CA ASP A 89 10.70 11.86 13.85
C ASP A 89 9.86 11.86 15.12
N ILE A 90 10.54 11.98 16.26
CA ILE A 90 9.91 11.85 17.56
C ILE A 90 9.90 13.20 18.25
N THR A 91 8.71 13.69 18.56
CA THR A 91 8.52 14.96 19.25
C THR A 91 7.67 14.77 20.49
N LYS A 92 7.77 15.70 21.40
CA LYS A 92 6.97 15.69 22.61
C LYS A 92 6.07 16.92 22.61
N GLN A 93 4.78 16.71 22.54
CA GLN A 93 3.80 17.79 22.49
C GLN A 93 2.82 17.61 23.64
N ASN A 94 2.71 18.64 24.48
CA ASN A 94 1.78 18.62 25.65
C ASN A 94 1.97 17.35 26.49
N GLU A 95 3.23 16.99 26.75
CA GLU A 95 3.58 15.80 27.51
C GLU A 95 3.26 14.48 26.83
N LYS A 96 2.80 14.55 25.59
CA LYS A 96 2.55 13.35 24.78
C LYS A 96 3.64 13.17 23.75
N VAL A 97 4.09 11.93 23.59
CA VAL A 97 5.06 11.59 22.59
C VAL A 97 4.34 11.37 21.26
N VAL A 98 4.78 12.10 20.23
CA VAL A 98 4.27 11.93 18.88
C VAL A 98 5.40 11.42 18.00
N ILE A 99 5.17 10.29 17.38
CA ILE A 99 6.15 9.64 16.51
C ILE A 99 5.62 9.72 15.09
N SER A 100 6.37 10.37 14.22
CA SER A 100 6.04 10.49 12.81
C SER A 100 7.07 9.78 11.97
N PHE A 101 6.66 9.33 10.81
CA PHE A 101 7.56 8.70 9.86
C PHE A 101 7.13 9.01 8.44
N ALA A 102 8.09 9.03 7.53
CA ALA A 102 7.84 9.20 6.11
C ALA A 102 8.92 8.45 5.35
N TYR A 103 8.50 7.73 4.32
CA TYR A 103 9.45 7.02 3.47
C TYR A 103 8.85 6.78 2.10
N ASP A 104 9.72 6.59 1.13
CA ASP A 104 9.32 6.30 -0.24
C ASP A 104 9.59 4.83 -0.53
N LYS A 105 8.66 4.20 -1.26
CA LYS A 105 8.81 2.82 -1.68
C LYS A 105 8.74 2.75 -3.19
N GLU A 106 9.80 2.27 -3.80
CA GLU A 106 9.84 2.02 -5.24
C GLU A 106 9.53 0.57 -5.49
N ILE A 107 8.56 0.32 -6.37
CA ILE A 107 8.16 -1.02 -6.75
C ILE A 107 8.41 -1.20 -8.22
N ALA A 108 9.29 -2.13 -8.58
CA ALA A 108 9.54 -2.46 -9.97
C ALA A 108 8.33 -3.20 -10.53
N LEU A 109 7.75 -2.68 -11.60
CA LEU A 109 6.61 -3.29 -12.25
C LEU A 109 7.02 -4.05 -13.51
N TYR A 110 7.67 -3.34 -14.43
CA TYR A 110 8.07 -3.94 -15.69
C TYR A 110 9.20 -3.13 -16.29
N GLY A 111 10.35 -3.76 -16.50
CA GLY A 111 11.51 -3.10 -17.09
C GLY A 111 11.86 -1.79 -16.40
N PRO A 112 11.87 -0.68 -17.14
CA PRO A 112 12.21 0.61 -16.54
C PRO A 112 11.03 1.29 -15.81
N VAL A 113 9.87 0.65 -15.79
CA VAL A 113 8.68 1.23 -15.16
C VAL A 113 8.65 0.86 -13.69
N TYR A 114 8.60 1.89 -12.83
CA TYR A 114 8.53 1.73 -11.38
C TYR A 114 7.34 2.49 -10.86
N LEU A 115 6.77 1.97 -9.78
CA LEU A 115 5.73 2.67 -9.04
C LEU A 115 6.36 3.23 -7.77
N LEU A 116 6.28 4.55 -7.61
CA LEU A 116 6.78 5.21 -6.41
C LEU A 116 5.61 5.55 -5.51
N ILE A 117 5.64 5.03 -4.30
CA ILE A 117 4.61 5.31 -3.29
C ILE A 117 5.27 6.02 -2.14
N LYS A 118 4.70 7.16 -1.77
CA LYS A 118 5.16 7.93 -0.62
C LYS A 118 4.26 7.61 0.57
N TYR A 119 4.85 7.04 1.59
CA TYR A 119 4.13 6.70 2.81
C TYR A 119 4.47 7.69 3.91
N GLU A 120 3.44 8.18 4.56
CA GLU A 120 3.58 9.05 5.72
C GLU A 120 2.59 8.61 6.77
N GLY A 121 3.02 8.65 8.01
CA GLY A 121 2.16 8.29 9.12
C GLY A 121 2.63 8.89 10.42
N SER A 122 1.77 8.79 11.42
CA SER A 122 2.06 9.33 12.74
C SER A 122 1.32 8.52 13.79
N SER A 123 1.84 8.55 15.03
CA SER A 123 1.14 7.96 16.16
C SER A 123 -0.08 8.81 16.56
N SER A 124 -0.15 10.05 16.11
CA SER A 124 -1.28 10.91 16.32
C SER A 124 -2.45 10.48 15.42
N THR A 125 -3.65 10.47 15.97
CA THR A 125 -4.85 10.02 15.26
C THR A 125 -5.52 11.14 14.50
N LYS A 126 -4.82 11.87 13.73
CA LYS A 126 -5.45 12.87 12.89
C LYS A 126 -5.39 12.51 11.43
#